data_c4123cdc514c54a490c8bafa380d5aa9
#
_entry.id   c4123cdc514c54a490c8bafa380d5aa9
#
_cell.length_a   1.000
_cell.length_b   1.000
_cell.length_c   1.000
_cell.angle_alpha   90.00
_cell.angle_beta   90.00
_cell.angle_gamma   90.00
#
_symmetry.space_group_name_H-M   'P 1'
#
loop_
_entity.id
_entity.type
_entity.pdbx_description
1 polymer ?
#
loop_
_entity_poly.entity_id
_entity_poly.type
_entity_poly.pdbx_seq_one_letter_code
_entity_poly.pdbx_strand_id
1 'polypeptide(L)'
;MEFLLAGIALLADIIFFVDEEKQTISSIWQYFLMDLGFCCLIFSITRLDNLKRFFSYWIFVQLGKISYGLYVYHILAYLLTGAALTWMMVHFRMRFTIFSFEAVNLIMGFVFAVGISSVSYHYFEKLFLKLKRRFTTIKSRPV
;
A
#
# COMPACT_ATOMS: atom_id res chain seq x y z
N MET A 1 -0.97 -15.16 19.40
CA MET A 1 -1.76 -13.95 19.59
C MET A 1 -0.89 -12.79 20.10
N GLU A 2 0.08 -13.06 20.96
CA GLU A 2 0.99 -12.05 21.53
C GLU A 2 1.81 -11.28 20.49
N PHE A 3 2.37 -11.97 19.50
CA PHE A 3 3.14 -11.32 18.42
C PHE A 3 2.29 -10.39 17.54
N LEU A 4 1.01 -10.69 17.36
CA LEU A 4 0.09 -9.82 16.64
C LEU A 4 -0.15 -8.52 17.43
N LEU A 5 -0.43 -8.65 18.73
CA LEU A 5 -0.66 -7.51 19.61
C LEU A 5 0.61 -6.65 19.74
N ALA A 6 1.77 -7.29 19.88
CA ALA A 6 3.05 -6.60 19.91
C ALA A 6 3.32 -5.83 18.60
N GLY A 7 3.06 -6.44 17.43
CA GLY A 7 3.22 -5.77 16.14
C GLY A 7 2.28 -4.57 15.97
N ILE A 8 1.02 -4.71 16.38
CA ILE A 8 0.04 -3.61 16.32
C ILE A 8 0.43 -2.49 17.29
N ALA A 9 0.84 -2.83 18.53
CA ALA A 9 1.27 -1.86 19.54
C ALA A 9 2.48 -1.04 19.05
N LEU A 10 3.52 -1.71 18.51
CA LEU A 10 4.70 -1.03 17.97
C LEU A 10 4.35 -0.07 16.82
N LEU A 11 3.45 -0.47 15.92
CA LEU A 11 3.01 0.41 14.83
C LEU A 11 2.15 1.56 15.35
N ALA A 12 1.30 1.33 16.34
CA ALA A 12 0.49 2.38 16.96
C ALA A 12 1.36 3.41 17.68
N ASP A 13 2.36 2.97 18.45
CA ASP A 13 3.30 3.89 19.11
C ASP A 13 4.01 4.81 18.11
N ILE A 14 4.42 4.29 16.98
CA ILE A 14 5.07 5.08 15.93
C ILE A 14 4.10 6.13 15.35
N ILE A 15 2.85 5.76 15.09
CA ILE A 15 1.85 6.69 14.52
C ILE A 15 1.50 7.81 15.51
N PHE A 16 1.43 7.50 16.81
CA PHE A 16 1.02 8.45 17.83
C PHE A 16 2.16 9.30 18.41
N PHE A 17 3.40 8.79 18.40
CA PHE A 17 4.55 9.44 19.02
C PHE A 17 5.61 9.95 18.05
N VAL A 18 5.30 10.03 16.74
CA VAL A 18 6.18 10.70 15.77
C VAL A 18 6.12 12.20 16.01
N ASP A 19 7.07 12.71 16.78
CA ASP A 19 7.31 14.14 16.97
C ASP A 19 8.18 14.64 15.82
N GLU A 20 7.62 15.42 14.93
CA GLU A 20 8.30 15.92 13.71
C GLU A 20 9.55 16.79 14.01
N GLU A 21 9.69 17.26 15.24
CA GLU A 21 10.69 18.27 15.61
C GLU A 21 12.05 17.72 16.06
N LYS A 22 12.17 16.40 16.31
CA LYS A 22 13.43 15.78 16.73
C LYS A 22 14.04 14.92 15.62
N GLN A 23 14.51 15.58 14.59
CA GLN A 23 15.20 14.93 13.50
C GLN A 23 16.63 14.55 13.86
N THR A 24 17.00 13.32 13.79
CA THR A 24 18.16 12.66 13.19
C THR A 24 18.44 11.28 13.81
N ILE A 25 18.55 11.12 15.14
CA ILE A 25 18.87 9.83 15.77
C ILE A 25 17.58 9.06 16.13
N SER A 26 16.52 9.76 16.54
CA SER A 26 15.23 9.16 16.84
C SER A 26 14.56 8.56 15.61
N SER A 27 14.77 9.13 14.42
CA SER A 27 14.21 8.64 13.16
C SER A 27 14.74 7.24 12.79
N ILE A 28 16.02 6.95 13.03
CA ILE A 28 16.60 5.63 12.72
C ILE A 28 15.95 4.55 13.58
N TRP A 29 15.75 4.83 14.87
CA TRP A 29 15.08 3.88 15.78
C TRP A 29 13.60 3.69 15.43
N GLN A 30 12.93 4.73 14.98
CA GLN A 30 11.54 4.66 14.53
C GLN A 30 11.39 3.74 13.32
N TYR A 31 12.24 3.88 12.30
CA TYR A 31 12.23 2.98 11.14
C TYR A 31 12.53 1.53 11.55
N PHE A 32 13.50 1.31 12.41
CA PHE A 32 13.82 -0.02 12.92
C PHE A 32 12.65 -0.66 13.68
N LEU A 33 11.97 0.09 14.55
CA LEU A 33 10.80 -0.38 15.28
C LEU A 33 9.62 -0.65 14.33
N MET A 34 9.45 0.18 13.31
CA MET A 34 8.44 -0.03 12.26
C MET A 34 8.69 -1.33 11.51
N ASP A 35 9.92 -1.59 11.08
CA ASP A 35 10.29 -2.83 10.41
C ASP A 35 10.07 -4.05 11.30
N LEU A 36 10.44 -3.96 12.59
CA LEU A 36 10.19 -5.02 13.58
C LEU A 36 8.69 -5.28 13.75
N GLY A 37 7.87 -4.22 13.80
CA GLY A 37 6.41 -4.32 13.85
C GLY A 37 5.84 -5.05 12.63
N PHE A 38 6.28 -4.72 11.43
CA PHE A 38 5.89 -5.43 10.21
C PHE A 38 6.35 -6.88 10.20
N CYS A 39 7.56 -7.20 10.67
CA CYS A 39 8.04 -8.58 10.80
C CYS A 39 7.14 -9.39 11.75
N CYS A 40 6.76 -8.84 12.91
CA CYS A 40 5.84 -9.47 13.85
C CYS A 40 4.46 -9.72 13.23
N LEU A 41 3.93 -8.76 12.44
CA LEU A 41 2.66 -8.94 11.74
C LEU A 41 2.74 -10.06 10.69
N ILE A 42 3.77 -10.07 9.85
CA ILE A 42 3.96 -11.10 8.82
C ILE A 42 4.09 -12.48 9.49
N PHE A 43 4.88 -12.60 10.56
CA PHE A 43 5.01 -13.82 11.30
C PHE A 43 3.67 -14.30 11.87
N SER A 44 2.88 -13.37 12.43
CA SER A 44 1.55 -13.68 12.97
C SER A 44 0.58 -14.17 11.89
N ILE A 45 0.58 -13.53 10.71
CA ILE A 45 -0.25 -13.93 9.57
C ILE A 45 0.11 -15.33 9.10
N THR A 46 1.41 -15.70 9.11
CA THR A 46 1.85 -17.02 8.67
C THR A 46 1.52 -18.14 9.68
N ARG A 47 1.28 -17.80 10.95
CA ARG A 47 0.99 -18.77 12.02
C ARG A 47 -0.48 -18.92 12.35
N LEU A 48 -1.27 -17.88 12.18
CA LEU A 48 -2.68 -17.85 12.57
C LEU A 48 -3.58 -18.17 11.36
N ASP A 49 -4.25 -19.32 11.38
CA ASP A 49 -5.10 -19.77 10.28
C ASP A 49 -6.28 -18.83 10.00
N ASN A 50 -6.81 -18.18 11.02
CA ASN A 50 -7.87 -17.17 10.86
C ASN A 50 -7.39 -15.97 10.04
N LEU A 51 -6.16 -15.50 10.27
CA LEU A 51 -5.54 -14.40 9.52
C LEU A 51 -5.20 -14.84 8.08
N LYS A 52 -4.69 -16.05 7.90
CA LYS A 52 -4.48 -16.62 6.56
C LYS A 52 -5.77 -16.62 5.75
N ARG A 53 -6.87 -17.09 6.35
CA ARG A 53 -8.19 -17.10 5.70
C ARG A 53 -8.65 -15.69 5.34
N PHE A 54 -8.46 -14.71 6.23
CA PHE A 54 -8.81 -13.32 5.99
C PHE A 54 -7.99 -12.73 4.82
N PHE A 55 -6.67 -12.88 4.81
CA PHE A 55 -5.80 -12.39 3.75
C PHE A 55 -5.89 -13.20 2.44
N SER A 56 -6.48 -14.40 2.48
CA SER A 56 -6.79 -15.19 1.28
C SER A 56 -8.07 -14.73 0.58
N TYR A 57 -8.78 -13.75 1.12
CA TYR A 57 -9.95 -13.17 0.46
C TYR A 57 -9.56 -12.60 -0.91
N TRP A 58 -10.43 -12.76 -1.88
CA TRP A 58 -10.19 -12.36 -3.28
C TRP A 58 -9.66 -10.93 -3.44
N ILE A 59 -10.17 -9.98 -2.64
CA ILE A 59 -9.76 -8.58 -2.68
C ILE A 59 -8.26 -8.43 -2.35
N PHE A 60 -7.79 -9.05 -1.25
CA PHE A 60 -6.38 -8.99 -0.85
C PHE A 60 -5.46 -9.68 -1.85
N VAL A 61 -5.91 -10.80 -2.41
CA VAL A 61 -5.16 -11.51 -3.47
C VAL A 61 -5.04 -10.65 -4.73
N GLN A 62 -6.09 -9.93 -5.11
CA GLN A 62 -6.03 -9.02 -6.27
C GLN A 62 -5.14 -7.80 -5.97
N LEU A 63 -5.26 -7.18 -4.78
CA LEU A 63 -4.37 -6.10 -4.36
C LEU A 63 -2.90 -6.54 -4.35
N GLY A 64 -2.61 -7.76 -3.88
CA GLY A 64 -1.27 -8.33 -3.95
C GLY A 64 -0.74 -8.46 -5.37
N LYS A 65 -1.58 -8.83 -6.34
CA LYS A 65 -1.18 -8.94 -7.75
C LYS A 65 -0.84 -7.59 -8.37
N ILE A 66 -1.57 -6.53 -8.00
CA ILE A 66 -1.37 -5.18 -8.53
C ILE A 66 -0.46 -4.31 -7.65
N SER A 67 0.10 -4.88 -6.56
CA SER A 67 0.89 -4.13 -5.57
C SER A 67 2.11 -3.43 -6.17
N TYR A 68 2.77 -4.06 -7.15
CA TYR A 68 3.88 -3.44 -7.87
C TYR A 68 3.43 -2.19 -8.64
N GLY A 69 2.32 -2.30 -9.38
CA GLY A 69 1.73 -1.16 -10.07
C GLY A 69 1.29 -0.07 -9.10
N LEU A 70 0.69 -0.43 -7.96
CA LEU A 70 0.34 0.53 -6.91
C LEU A 70 1.56 1.31 -6.43
N TYR A 71 2.66 0.62 -6.16
CA TYR A 71 3.90 1.26 -5.73
C TYR A 71 4.46 2.23 -6.78
N VAL A 72 4.38 1.87 -8.06
CA VAL A 72 4.89 2.73 -9.15
C VAL A 72 3.97 3.94 -9.38
N TYR A 73 2.66 3.74 -9.38
CA TYR A 73 1.71 4.77 -9.82
C TYR A 73 1.12 5.62 -8.70
N HIS A 74 1.33 5.29 -7.40
CA HIS A 74 0.67 6.03 -6.30
C HIS A 74 1.05 7.52 -6.26
N ILE A 75 2.32 7.86 -6.49
CA ILE A 75 2.78 9.26 -6.49
C ILE A 75 2.14 10.00 -7.66
N LEU A 76 2.18 9.41 -8.86
CA LEU A 76 1.59 10.01 -10.05
C LEU A 76 0.07 10.20 -9.88
N ALA A 77 -0.62 9.20 -9.35
CA ALA A 77 -2.05 9.27 -9.08
C ALA A 77 -2.39 10.39 -8.09
N TYR A 78 -1.63 10.51 -6.99
CA TYR A 78 -1.82 11.55 -5.99
C TYR A 78 -1.61 12.95 -6.59
N LEU A 79 -0.58 13.16 -7.39
CA LEU A 79 -0.31 14.44 -8.05
C LEU A 79 -1.40 14.81 -9.07
N LEU A 80 -1.85 13.85 -9.88
CA LEU A 80 -2.90 14.10 -10.88
C LEU A 80 -4.25 14.41 -10.22
N THR A 81 -4.62 13.69 -9.18
CA THR A 81 -5.87 13.96 -8.45
C THR A 81 -5.82 15.28 -7.71
N GLY A 82 -4.68 15.65 -7.10
CA GLY A 82 -4.46 16.95 -6.47
C GLY A 82 -4.58 18.10 -7.46
N ALA A 83 -3.97 17.98 -8.64
CA ALA A 83 -4.09 18.96 -9.71
C ALA A 83 -5.52 19.10 -10.20
N ALA A 84 -6.24 17.98 -10.40
CA ALA A 84 -7.63 17.98 -10.82
C ALA A 84 -8.55 18.62 -9.75
N LEU A 85 -8.36 18.30 -8.48
CA LEU A 85 -9.12 18.90 -7.38
C LEU A 85 -8.86 20.40 -7.27
N THR A 86 -7.60 20.83 -7.38
CA THR A 86 -7.23 22.25 -7.36
C THR A 86 -7.89 22.99 -8.53
N TRP A 87 -7.86 22.41 -9.72
CA TRP A 87 -8.54 22.98 -10.89
C TRP A 87 -10.06 23.10 -10.68
N MET A 88 -10.70 22.07 -10.11
CA MET A 88 -12.11 22.10 -9.76
C MET A 88 -12.43 23.17 -8.72
N MET A 89 -11.61 23.33 -7.68
CA MET A 89 -11.80 24.37 -6.66
C MET A 89 -11.79 25.77 -7.27
N VAL A 90 -10.84 26.03 -8.16
CA VAL A 90 -10.72 27.34 -8.83
C VAL A 90 -11.92 27.58 -9.78
N HIS A 91 -12.31 26.58 -10.56
CA HIS A 91 -13.34 26.73 -11.60
C HIS A 91 -14.75 26.78 -11.02
N PHE A 92 -15.05 25.94 -10.01
CA PHE A 92 -16.38 25.86 -9.39
C PHE A 92 -16.51 26.67 -8.10
N ARG A 93 -15.48 27.45 -7.70
CA ARG A 93 -15.42 28.22 -6.46
C ARG A 93 -15.77 27.40 -5.20
N MET A 94 -15.44 26.12 -5.20
CA MET A 94 -15.64 25.26 -4.04
C MET A 94 -14.62 25.62 -2.96
N ARG A 95 -15.08 25.72 -1.68
CA ARG A 95 -14.21 25.93 -0.55
C ARG A 95 -14.07 24.63 0.23
N PHE A 96 -12.90 24.02 0.16
CA PHE A 96 -12.52 22.93 1.04
C PHE A 96 -11.63 23.46 2.17
N THR A 97 -11.78 22.87 3.35
CA THR A 97 -10.79 23.04 4.41
C THR A 97 -9.54 22.25 4.02
N ILE A 98 -8.34 22.65 4.48
CA ILE A 98 -7.10 21.93 4.16
C ILE A 98 -7.24 20.44 4.47
N PHE A 99 -7.77 20.11 5.63
CA PHE A 99 -7.99 18.71 6.03
C PHE A 99 -8.94 17.94 5.09
N SER A 100 -10.05 18.54 4.68
CA SER A 100 -10.99 17.89 3.76
C SER A 100 -10.41 17.73 2.35
N PHE A 101 -9.59 18.68 1.90
CA PHE A 101 -8.88 18.58 0.62
C PHE A 101 -7.91 17.40 0.61
N GLU A 102 -7.06 17.30 1.63
CA GLU A 102 -6.07 16.21 1.73
C GLU A 102 -6.77 14.84 1.84
N ALA A 103 -7.82 14.72 2.65
CA ALA A 103 -8.57 13.48 2.79
C ALA A 103 -9.21 13.04 1.46
N VAL A 104 -9.84 13.96 0.75
CA VAL A 104 -10.45 13.66 -0.56
C VAL A 104 -9.37 13.31 -1.58
N ASN A 105 -8.26 14.06 -1.63
CA ASN A 105 -7.15 13.78 -2.52
C ASN A 105 -6.53 12.40 -2.28
N LEU A 106 -6.36 12.01 -1.01
CA LEU A 106 -5.85 10.70 -0.63
C LEU A 106 -6.76 9.57 -1.12
N ILE A 107 -8.07 9.69 -0.87
CA ILE A 107 -9.06 8.68 -1.28
C ILE A 107 -9.13 8.59 -2.81
N MET A 108 -9.27 9.72 -3.49
CA MET A 108 -9.33 9.78 -4.95
C MET A 108 -8.03 9.28 -5.59
N GLY A 109 -6.88 9.68 -5.04
CA GLY A 109 -5.57 9.22 -5.48
C GLY A 109 -5.41 7.71 -5.33
N PHE A 110 -5.85 7.15 -4.22
CA PHE A 110 -5.83 5.70 -4.00
C PHE A 110 -6.72 4.95 -5.00
N VAL A 111 -7.96 5.38 -5.18
CA VAL A 111 -8.89 4.77 -6.16
C VAL A 111 -8.31 4.85 -7.57
N PHE A 112 -7.75 6.00 -7.94
CA PHE A 112 -7.14 6.19 -9.25
C PHE A 112 -5.88 5.33 -9.43
N ALA A 113 -5.03 5.21 -8.40
CA ALA A 113 -3.86 4.33 -8.40
C ALA A 113 -4.25 2.86 -8.59
N VAL A 114 -5.30 2.39 -7.87
CA VAL A 114 -5.83 1.03 -8.04
C VAL A 114 -6.34 0.80 -9.47
N GLY A 115 -7.04 1.78 -10.04
CA GLY A 115 -7.53 1.73 -11.42
C GLY A 115 -6.40 1.59 -12.43
N ILE A 116 -5.42 2.49 -12.40
CA ILE A 116 -4.26 2.46 -13.31
C ILE A 116 -3.45 1.17 -13.12
N SER A 117 -3.20 0.76 -11.88
CA SER A 117 -2.45 -0.46 -11.57
C SER A 117 -3.16 -1.71 -12.08
N SER A 118 -4.49 -1.77 -11.99
CA SER A 118 -5.29 -2.87 -12.51
C SER A 118 -5.21 -2.95 -14.03
N VAL A 119 -5.28 -1.83 -14.72
CA VAL A 119 -5.12 -1.73 -16.17
C VAL A 119 -3.70 -2.16 -16.57
N SER A 120 -2.68 -1.60 -15.90
CA SER A 120 -1.28 -1.95 -16.14
C SER A 120 -1.01 -3.44 -15.94
N TYR A 121 -1.55 -4.04 -14.88
CA TYR A 121 -1.43 -5.47 -14.63
C TYR A 121 -2.02 -6.31 -15.77
N HIS A 122 -3.23 -5.98 -16.24
CA HIS A 122 -3.90 -6.77 -17.27
C HIS A 122 -3.21 -6.65 -18.65
N TYR A 123 -2.76 -5.46 -19.01
CA TYR A 123 -2.19 -5.21 -20.33
C TYR A 123 -0.68 -5.44 -20.41
N PHE A 124 0.07 -5.14 -19.35
CA PHE A 124 1.52 -5.27 -19.33
C PHE A 124 1.99 -6.50 -18.57
N GLU A 125 1.77 -6.57 -17.27
CA GLU A 125 2.41 -7.60 -16.44
C GLU A 125 1.94 -9.01 -16.79
N LYS A 126 0.67 -9.19 -17.08
CA LYS A 126 0.11 -10.50 -17.47
C LYS A 126 0.71 -11.01 -18.78
N LEU A 127 1.04 -10.12 -19.72
CA LEU A 127 1.72 -10.49 -20.97
C LEU A 127 3.16 -10.92 -20.70
N PHE A 128 3.90 -10.15 -19.90
CA PHE A 128 5.28 -10.51 -19.53
C PHE A 128 5.35 -11.80 -18.71
N LEU A 129 4.42 -12.03 -17.79
CA LEU A 129 4.33 -13.28 -17.04
C LEU A 129 4.05 -14.49 -17.95
N LYS A 130 3.19 -14.33 -18.97
CA LYS A 130 2.97 -15.37 -19.97
C LYS A 130 4.23 -15.63 -20.80
N LEU A 131 4.94 -14.58 -21.20
CA LEU A 131 6.16 -14.68 -21.96
C LEU A 131 7.27 -15.38 -21.14
N LYS A 132 7.44 -14.99 -19.87
CA LYS A 132 8.38 -15.63 -18.94
C LYS A 132 8.15 -17.14 -18.84
N ARG A 133 6.89 -17.60 -18.76
CA ARG A 133 6.56 -19.04 -18.70
C ARG A 133 7.02 -19.82 -19.95
N ARG A 134 7.10 -19.16 -21.09
CA ARG A 134 7.56 -19.77 -22.35
C ARG A 134 9.08 -20.01 -22.36
N PHE A 135 9.83 -19.18 -21.65
CA PHE A 135 11.30 -19.24 -21.58
C PHE A 135 11.83 -19.90 -20.31
N THR A 136 10.97 -20.20 -19.34
CA THR A 136 11.40 -20.86 -18.10
C THR A 136 11.39 -22.38 -18.32
N THR A 137 12.56 -22.97 -18.42
CA THR A 137 12.79 -24.42 -18.54
C THR A 137 12.61 -25.18 -17.23
N ILE A 138 12.47 -24.47 -16.11
CA ILE A 138 12.31 -25.07 -14.77
C ILE A 138 10.84 -25.42 -14.58
N LYS A 139 10.49 -26.69 -14.76
CA LYS A 139 9.22 -27.23 -14.31
C LYS A 139 9.19 -27.20 -12.79
N SER A 140 8.49 -26.21 -12.20
CA SER A 140 8.14 -26.29 -10.78
C SER A 140 7.35 -27.57 -10.54
N ARG A 141 7.84 -28.45 -9.65
CA ARG A 141 7.09 -29.64 -9.22
C ARG A 141 5.73 -29.17 -8.68
N PRO A 142 4.62 -29.78 -9.09
CA PRO A 142 3.35 -29.55 -8.41
C PRO A 142 3.51 -30.07 -6.97
N VAL A 143 3.19 -29.22 -6.01
CA VAL A 143 3.02 -29.57 -4.60
C VAL A 143 1.61 -30.11 -4.44
#